data_3e114b912efabdb36a049589fd2f3fc4
#
_entry.id   3e114b912efabdb36a049589fd2f3fc4
#
_cell.length_a   1.000
_cell.length_b   1.000
_cell.length_c   1.000
_cell.angle_alpha   90.00
_cell.angle_beta   90.00
_cell.angle_gamma   90.00
#
_symmetry.space_group_name_H-M   'P 1'
#
loop_
_entity.id
_entity.type
_entity.pdbx_description
1 polymer ?
#
loop_
_entity_poly.entity_id
_entity_poly.type
_entity_poly.pdbx_seq_one_letter_code
_entity_poly.pdbx_strand_id
1 'polypeptide(L)'
;MRWLILTLALVSAVAAAQPAPRNLYVPSEAEGKPLDEQKPQLPPFPKEENLVSIQVDGGPSFDFFVDLESVSVGRDGVVRYTLLARSAGGATNISYEGIRCSGRERKLYAFGRADQTWSAARNPQWASISDLPVNPVPAALHD
;
A
#
# COMPACT_ATOMS: atom_id res chain seq x y z
N MET A 1 30.36 66.56 37.39
CA MET A 1 30.87 65.37 36.71
C MET A 1 29.82 64.22 36.90
N ARG A 2 28.99 63.91 35.86
CA ARG A 2 27.92 62.91 35.91
C ARG A 2 28.39 61.72 35.05
N TRP A 3 28.66 60.60 35.68
CA TRP A 3 29.04 59.35 35.02
C TRP A 3 27.80 58.62 34.58
N LEU A 4 27.59 58.54 33.27
CA LEU A 4 26.58 57.69 32.64
C LEU A 4 27.12 56.27 32.51
N ILE A 5 26.58 55.33 33.27
CA ILE A 5 26.85 53.92 33.13
C ILE A 5 25.90 53.37 32.06
N LEU A 6 26.48 53.00 30.91
CA LEU A 6 25.77 52.33 29.82
C LEU A 6 25.74 50.83 30.11
N THR A 7 24.59 50.30 30.50
CA THR A 7 24.41 48.85 30.65
C THR A 7 24.05 48.25 29.31
N LEU A 8 24.97 47.48 28.74
CA LEU A 8 24.75 46.72 27.51
C LEU A 8 24.01 45.44 27.85
N ALA A 9 22.71 45.36 27.49
CA ALA A 9 21.90 44.16 27.63
C ALA A 9 22.23 43.20 26.47
N LEU A 10 22.88 42.07 26.76
CA LEU A 10 23.06 40.97 25.83
C LEU A 10 21.73 40.22 25.72
N VAL A 11 21.05 40.34 24.59
CA VAL A 11 19.91 39.50 24.23
C VAL A 11 20.45 38.23 23.62
N SER A 12 20.44 37.14 24.38
CA SER A 12 20.76 35.81 23.88
C SER A 12 19.58 35.26 23.08
N ALA A 13 19.68 35.22 21.77
CA ALA A 13 18.70 34.57 20.90
C ALA A 13 18.84 33.04 21.04
N VAL A 14 17.89 32.43 21.71
CA VAL A 14 17.75 30.95 21.72
C VAL A 14 17.21 30.54 20.34
N ALA A 15 18.08 30.01 19.50
CA ALA A 15 17.65 29.38 18.25
C ALA A 15 16.91 28.09 18.59
N ALA A 16 15.58 28.07 18.45
CA ALA A 16 14.80 26.87 18.53
C ALA A 16 15.16 25.97 17.33
N ALA A 17 15.86 24.88 17.60
CA ALA A 17 16.12 23.86 16.59
C ALA A 17 14.78 23.22 16.18
N GLN A 18 14.33 23.48 14.96
CA GLN A 18 13.20 22.79 14.38
C GLN A 18 13.58 21.33 14.14
N PRO A 19 12.76 20.34 14.56
CA PRO A 19 13.03 18.95 14.21
C PRO A 19 12.96 18.82 12.69
N ALA A 20 13.99 18.22 12.11
CA ALA A 20 14.05 17.94 10.68
C ALA A 20 12.81 17.10 10.28
N PRO A 21 12.19 17.34 9.12
CA PRO A 21 11.09 16.53 8.64
C PRO A 21 11.57 15.07 8.59
N ARG A 22 10.84 14.19 9.27
CA ARG A 22 11.07 12.75 9.17
C ARG A 22 10.77 12.34 7.73
N ASN A 23 11.81 12.27 6.91
CA ASN A 23 11.71 11.65 5.61
C ASN A 23 11.52 10.14 5.86
N LEU A 24 10.28 9.68 5.78
CA LEU A 24 9.95 8.25 5.91
C LEU A 24 10.34 7.45 4.66
N TYR A 25 10.88 8.13 3.64
CA TYR A 25 11.52 7.45 2.52
C TYR A 25 12.89 6.96 3.02
N VAL A 26 12.95 5.71 3.40
CA VAL A 26 14.19 4.96 3.48
C VAL A 26 14.47 4.51 2.05
N PRO A 27 15.47 5.11 1.34
CA PRO A 27 15.90 4.54 0.07
C PRO A 27 16.35 3.11 0.42
N SER A 28 15.67 2.12 -0.13
CA SER A 28 16.21 0.78 -0.06
C SER A 28 17.49 0.80 -0.89
N GLU A 29 18.64 0.64 -0.26
CA GLU A 29 19.93 0.44 -0.93
C GLU A 29 19.99 -0.88 -1.71
N ALA A 30 18.84 -1.41 -2.06
CA ALA A 30 18.64 -2.57 -2.90
C ALA A 30 18.15 -2.16 -4.30
N GLU A 31 18.83 -1.24 -4.95
CA GLU A 31 18.92 -1.26 -6.42
C GLU A 31 19.83 -2.42 -6.87
N GLY A 32 19.84 -3.50 -6.10
CA GLY A 32 20.40 -4.78 -6.46
C GLY A 32 19.28 -5.71 -6.84
N LYS A 33 19.49 -6.48 -7.91
CA LYS A 33 18.72 -7.64 -8.40
C LYS A 33 17.42 -7.91 -7.61
N PRO A 34 16.22 -7.88 -8.23
CA PRO A 34 14.97 -8.14 -7.54
C PRO A 34 15.11 -9.37 -6.65
N LEU A 35 14.80 -9.25 -5.37
CA LEU A 35 14.80 -10.39 -4.46
C LEU A 35 13.90 -11.47 -5.04
N ASP A 36 14.32 -12.71 -4.99
CA ASP A 36 13.51 -13.83 -5.46
C ASP A 36 12.16 -13.80 -4.76
N GLU A 37 11.10 -13.84 -5.56
CA GLU A 37 9.74 -13.77 -5.06
C GLU A 37 9.48 -14.92 -4.08
N GLN A 38 9.01 -14.57 -2.88
CA GLN A 38 8.60 -15.57 -1.90
C GLN A 38 7.31 -16.25 -2.36
N LYS A 39 7.25 -17.57 -2.18
CA LYS A 39 6.02 -18.32 -2.46
C LYS A 39 4.87 -17.74 -1.63
N PRO A 40 3.78 -17.24 -2.26
CA PRO A 40 2.67 -16.67 -1.54
C PRO A 40 1.98 -17.74 -0.70
N GLN A 41 1.67 -17.39 0.54
CA GLN A 41 0.81 -18.20 1.40
C GLN A 41 -0.60 -17.63 1.31
N LEU A 42 -1.57 -18.47 0.95
CA LEU A 42 -2.96 -18.05 0.89
C LEU A 42 -3.46 -17.71 2.29
N PRO A 43 -4.06 -16.51 2.48
CA PRO A 43 -4.61 -16.13 3.77
C PRO A 43 -5.91 -16.91 4.08
N PRO A 44 -6.39 -16.84 5.32
CA PRO A 44 -7.77 -17.19 5.62
C PRO A 44 -8.75 -16.49 4.68
N PHE A 45 -9.92 -17.08 4.46
CA PHE A 45 -10.92 -16.43 3.62
C PHE A 45 -11.43 -15.14 4.28
N PRO A 46 -11.64 -14.03 3.53
CA PRO A 46 -11.96 -12.73 4.11
C PRO A 46 -13.29 -12.76 4.87
N LYS A 47 -13.35 -11.98 5.97
CA LYS A 47 -14.55 -11.79 6.77
C LYS A 47 -15.01 -10.34 6.66
N GLU A 48 -16.33 -10.13 6.68
CA GLU A 48 -16.93 -8.79 6.56
C GLU A 48 -16.37 -7.79 7.61
N GLU A 49 -16.10 -8.25 8.83
CA GLU A 49 -15.57 -7.43 9.93
C GLU A 49 -14.18 -6.84 9.68
N ASN A 50 -13.41 -7.45 8.76
CA ASN A 50 -12.05 -7.04 8.42
C ASN A 50 -11.95 -6.22 7.14
N LEU A 51 -13.10 -6.00 6.46
CA LEU A 51 -13.14 -5.30 5.18
C LEU A 51 -13.10 -3.78 5.37
N VAL A 52 -12.16 -3.15 4.72
CA VAL A 52 -12.07 -1.69 4.63
C VAL A 52 -12.33 -1.25 3.20
N SER A 53 -13.26 -0.31 3.03
CA SER A 53 -13.61 0.25 1.73
C SER A 53 -12.47 1.09 1.16
N ILE A 54 -12.22 0.93 -0.13
CA ILE A 54 -11.27 1.73 -0.90
C ILE A 54 -12.07 2.62 -1.85
N GLN A 55 -11.78 3.92 -1.84
CA GLN A 55 -12.34 4.86 -2.80
C GLN A 55 -11.51 4.80 -4.08
N VAL A 56 -12.17 4.54 -5.20
CA VAL A 56 -11.53 4.48 -6.51
C VAL A 56 -12.27 5.44 -7.44
N ASP A 57 -11.60 6.52 -7.84
CA ASP A 57 -12.17 7.54 -8.71
C ASP A 57 -12.37 7.00 -10.14
N GLY A 58 -13.55 7.27 -10.69
CA GLY A 58 -13.87 6.87 -12.08
C GLY A 58 -13.99 5.37 -12.31
N GLY A 59 -14.06 4.57 -11.25
CA GLY A 59 -14.20 3.13 -11.30
C GLY A 59 -15.56 2.66 -11.83
N PRO A 60 -15.67 1.40 -12.27
CA PRO A 60 -16.94 0.78 -12.64
C PRO A 60 -17.88 0.72 -11.44
N SER A 61 -19.13 0.30 -11.68
CA SER A 61 -20.21 0.17 -10.67
C SER A 61 -19.93 -0.93 -9.63
N PHE A 62 -18.74 -0.88 -9.00
CA PHE A 62 -18.30 -1.81 -7.96
C PHE A 62 -17.82 -1.03 -6.75
N ASP A 63 -18.16 -1.55 -5.57
CA ASP A 63 -17.52 -1.18 -4.32
C ASP A 63 -16.32 -2.09 -4.07
N PHE A 64 -15.18 -1.49 -3.73
CA PHE A 64 -13.93 -2.22 -3.49
C PHE A 64 -13.57 -2.21 -2.01
N PHE A 65 -13.08 -3.35 -1.54
CA PHE A 65 -12.68 -3.54 -0.14
C PHE A 65 -11.35 -4.31 -0.08
N VAL A 66 -10.53 -4.00 0.91
CA VAL A 66 -9.36 -4.79 1.29
C VAL A 66 -9.61 -5.45 2.63
N ASP A 67 -9.30 -6.74 2.72
CA ASP A 67 -9.26 -7.45 3.99
C ASP A 67 -7.95 -7.15 4.71
N LEU A 68 -8.02 -6.36 5.79
CA LEU A 68 -6.85 -5.91 6.53
C LEU A 68 -6.05 -7.05 7.17
N GLU A 69 -6.70 -8.16 7.56
CA GLU A 69 -6.01 -9.31 8.13
C GLU A 69 -5.14 -10.04 7.11
N SER A 70 -5.45 -9.92 5.83
CA SER A 70 -4.68 -10.53 4.76
C SER A 70 -3.46 -9.72 4.34
N VAL A 71 -3.36 -8.45 4.76
CA VAL A 71 -2.27 -7.55 4.34
C VAL A 71 -0.95 -8.01 4.96
N SER A 72 0.04 -8.24 4.11
CA SER A 72 1.37 -8.64 4.55
C SER A 72 2.44 -8.06 3.64
N VAL A 73 3.61 -7.75 4.22
CA VAL A 73 4.79 -7.32 3.46
C VAL A 73 5.84 -8.41 3.55
N GLY A 74 6.17 -9.00 2.41
CA GLY A 74 7.21 -10.01 2.30
C GLY A 74 8.62 -9.41 2.33
N ARG A 75 9.63 -10.23 2.64
CA ARG A 75 11.05 -9.84 2.54
C ARG A 75 11.46 -9.56 1.09
N ASP A 76 10.69 -10.03 0.12
CA ASP A 76 10.80 -9.77 -1.31
C ASP A 76 10.26 -8.37 -1.72
N GLY A 77 9.83 -7.56 -0.76
CA GLY A 77 9.27 -6.23 -0.99
C GLY A 77 7.87 -6.25 -1.62
N VAL A 78 7.21 -7.41 -1.65
CA VAL A 78 5.84 -7.53 -2.18
C VAL A 78 4.83 -7.33 -1.06
N VAL A 79 3.92 -6.40 -1.25
CA VAL A 79 2.73 -6.22 -0.43
C VAL A 79 1.65 -7.15 -0.96
N ARG A 80 1.18 -8.09 -0.15
CA ARG A 80 0.13 -9.05 -0.49
C ARG A 80 -1.15 -8.73 0.27
N TYR A 81 -2.29 -8.87 -0.39
CA TYR A 81 -3.60 -8.53 0.19
C TYR A 81 -4.72 -9.29 -0.52
N THR A 82 -5.86 -9.39 0.16
CA THR A 82 -7.12 -9.86 -0.43
C THR A 82 -7.95 -8.64 -0.83
N LEU A 83 -8.32 -8.59 -2.10
CA LEU A 83 -9.24 -7.61 -2.68
C LEU A 83 -10.61 -8.25 -2.87
N LEU A 84 -11.65 -7.50 -2.51
CA LEU A 84 -13.03 -7.87 -2.74
C LEU A 84 -13.70 -6.77 -3.55
N ALA A 85 -14.31 -7.13 -4.69
CA ALA A 85 -15.11 -6.25 -5.51
C ALA A 85 -16.57 -6.70 -5.47
N ARG A 86 -17.47 -5.81 -5.04
CA ARG A 86 -18.90 -6.07 -4.92
C ARG A 86 -19.66 -5.21 -5.92
N SER A 87 -20.43 -5.84 -6.81
CA SER A 87 -21.31 -5.11 -7.74
C SER A 87 -22.58 -4.63 -7.05
N ALA A 88 -23.25 -3.63 -7.62
CA ALA A 88 -24.55 -3.15 -7.16
C ALA A 88 -25.62 -4.28 -7.13
N GLY A 89 -25.48 -5.30 -7.97
CA GLY A 89 -26.34 -6.49 -8.00
C GLY A 89 -25.97 -7.55 -6.95
N GLY A 90 -24.95 -7.30 -6.10
CA GLY A 90 -24.53 -8.21 -5.04
C GLY A 90 -23.55 -9.31 -5.47
N ALA A 91 -23.15 -9.37 -6.75
CA ALA A 91 -22.10 -10.29 -7.17
C ALA A 91 -20.76 -9.86 -6.56
N THR A 92 -20.02 -10.82 -6.02
CA THR A 92 -18.76 -10.59 -5.34
C THR A 92 -17.62 -11.33 -6.04
N ASN A 93 -16.55 -10.60 -6.35
CA ASN A 93 -15.29 -11.16 -6.83
C ASN A 93 -14.24 -10.99 -5.74
N ILE A 94 -13.55 -12.07 -5.40
CA ILE A 94 -12.49 -12.08 -4.40
C ILE A 94 -11.20 -12.51 -5.08
N SER A 95 -10.11 -11.76 -4.85
CA SER A 95 -8.80 -12.09 -5.37
C SER A 95 -7.72 -11.89 -4.30
N TYR A 96 -6.70 -12.75 -4.35
CA TYR A 96 -5.47 -12.58 -3.57
C TYR A 96 -4.38 -12.11 -4.49
N GLU A 97 -3.83 -10.95 -4.20
CA GLU A 97 -2.96 -10.19 -5.09
C GLU A 97 -1.68 -9.73 -4.39
N GLY A 98 -0.70 -9.34 -5.19
CA GLY A 98 0.50 -8.68 -4.71
C GLY A 98 0.85 -7.45 -5.52
N ILE A 99 1.36 -6.43 -4.84
CA ILE A 99 1.94 -5.23 -5.45
C ILE A 99 3.43 -5.18 -5.12
N ARG A 100 4.24 -4.94 -6.14
CA ARG A 100 5.64 -4.57 -6.02
C ARG A 100 5.77 -3.09 -6.31
N CYS A 101 5.90 -2.28 -5.24
CA CYS A 101 5.89 -0.82 -5.36
C CYS A 101 7.07 -0.30 -6.19
N SER A 102 8.27 -0.86 -6.03
CA SER A 102 9.47 -0.43 -6.76
C SER A 102 9.33 -0.52 -8.29
N GLY A 103 8.59 -1.52 -8.78
CA GLY A 103 8.36 -1.74 -10.22
C GLY A 103 7.00 -1.24 -10.71
N ARG A 104 6.13 -0.73 -9.83
CA ARG A 104 4.73 -0.45 -10.13
C ARG A 104 4.05 -1.61 -10.83
N GLU A 105 4.19 -2.80 -10.26
CA GLU A 105 3.69 -4.05 -10.81
C GLU A 105 2.69 -4.72 -9.87
N ARG A 106 1.73 -5.40 -10.45
CA ARG A 106 0.72 -6.20 -9.77
C ARG A 106 0.77 -7.65 -10.25
N LYS A 107 0.48 -8.57 -9.35
CA LYS A 107 0.35 -10.00 -9.65
C LYS A 107 -0.87 -10.58 -8.97
N LEU A 108 -1.62 -11.40 -9.70
CA LEU A 108 -2.76 -12.13 -9.19
C LEU A 108 -2.31 -13.56 -8.83
N TYR A 109 -2.50 -13.96 -7.58
CA TYR A 109 -2.10 -15.29 -7.10
C TYR A 109 -3.26 -16.29 -7.10
N ALA A 110 -4.46 -15.85 -6.64
CA ALA A 110 -5.59 -16.74 -6.49
C ALA A 110 -6.92 -15.99 -6.55
N PHE A 111 -7.98 -16.72 -6.80
CA PHE A 111 -9.37 -16.28 -6.73
C PHE A 111 -10.10 -16.96 -5.59
N GLY A 112 -10.93 -16.20 -4.86
CA GLY A 112 -11.86 -16.76 -3.88
C GLY A 112 -13.10 -17.33 -4.59
N ARG A 113 -13.55 -18.49 -4.10
CA ARG A 113 -14.74 -19.17 -4.58
C ARG A 113 -15.92 -18.98 -3.60
N ALA A 114 -17.12 -19.23 -4.08
CA ALA A 114 -18.35 -19.13 -3.27
C ALA A 114 -18.38 -20.11 -2.09
N ASP A 115 -17.65 -21.22 -2.18
CA ASP A 115 -17.50 -22.21 -1.11
C ASP A 115 -16.40 -21.82 -0.08
N GLN A 116 -15.91 -20.57 -0.13
CA GLN A 116 -14.85 -20.04 0.72
C GLN A 116 -13.50 -20.75 0.56
N THR A 117 -13.25 -21.32 -0.59
CA THR A 117 -11.95 -21.91 -0.97
C THR A 117 -11.20 -21.01 -1.95
N TRP A 118 -9.89 -21.20 -2.03
CA TRP A 118 -9.03 -20.51 -2.98
C TRP A 118 -8.76 -21.35 -4.21
N SER A 119 -8.80 -20.73 -5.38
CA SER A 119 -8.40 -21.29 -6.66
C SER A 119 -7.17 -20.57 -7.19
N ALA A 120 -6.05 -21.25 -7.35
CA ALA A 120 -4.83 -20.63 -7.87
C ALA A 120 -5.05 -20.05 -9.28
N ALA A 121 -4.42 -18.90 -9.54
CA ALA A 121 -4.39 -18.35 -10.89
C ALA A 121 -3.58 -19.29 -11.81
N ARG A 122 -4.05 -19.49 -13.04
CA ARG A 122 -3.43 -20.46 -13.98
C ARG A 122 -2.05 -20.05 -14.45
N ASN A 123 -1.84 -18.77 -14.63
CA ASN A 123 -0.57 -18.20 -15.11
C ASN A 123 -0.30 -16.86 -14.42
N PRO A 124 0.14 -16.86 -13.15
CA PRO A 124 0.37 -15.64 -12.39
C PRO A 124 1.62 -14.91 -12.92
N GLN A 125 1.43 -13.82 -13.65
CA GLN A 125 2.50 -12.97 -14.17
C GLN A 125 2.45 -11.59 -13.52
N TRP A 126 3.61 -10.96 -13.35
CA TRP A 126 3.71 -9.56 -13.02
C TRP A 126 3.26 -8.72 -14.22
N ALA A 127 2.39 -7.76 -13.99
CA ALA A 127 1.89 -6.83 -14.99
C ALA A 127 2.05 -5.40 -14.46
N SER A 128 2.44 -4.49 -15.34
CA SER A 128 2.53 -3.06 -15.02
C SER A 128 1.16 -2.51 -14.61
N ILE A 129 1.12 -1.75 -13.52
CA ILE A 129 -0.09 -1.08 -13.04
C ILE A 129 -0.56 -0.01 -14.04
N SER A 130 0.38 0.64 -14.75
CA SER A 130 0.08 1.66 -15.76
C SER A 130 -0.59 1.11 -17.02
N ASP A 131 -0.42 -0.19 -17.31
CA ASP A 131 -0.95 -0.83 -18.51
C ASP A 131 -2.35 -1.45 -18.29
N LEU A 132 -2.97 -1.20 -17.13
CA LEU A 132 -4.27 -1.72 -16.76
C LEU A 132 -5.38 -0.67 -16.94
N PRO A 133 -5.87 -0.43 -18.18
CA PRO A 133 -6.87 0.60 -18.44
C PRO A 133 -8.24 0.30 -17.83
N VAL A 134 -8.46 -0.94 -17.37
CA VAL A 134 -9.78 -1.46 -16.97
C VAL A 134 -9.93 -1.59 -15.44
N ASN A 135 -8.83 -1.56 -14.68
CA ASN A 135 -8.88 -1.71 -13.21
C ASN A 135 -8.03 -0.66 -12.50
N PRO A 136 -8.64 0.44 -12.03
CA PRO A 136 -7.92 1.51 -11.34
C PRO A 136 -7.53 1.16 -9.89
N VAL A 137 -8.03 0.05 -9.34
CA VAL A 137 -7.80 -0.34 -7.94
C VAL A 137 -6.32 -0.51 -7.60
N PRO A 138 -5.48 -1.21 -8.41
CA PRO A 138 -4.06 -1.34 -8.09
C PRO A 138 -3.32 -0.01 -8.06
N ALA A 139 -3.73 0.98 -8.85
CA ALA A 139 -3.17 2.32 -8.82
C ALA A 139 -3.56 3.03 -7.51
N ALA A 140 -4.83 2.98 -7.10
CA ALA A 140 -5.31 3.55 -5.86
C ALA A 140 -4.69 2.92 -4.59
N LEU A 141 -4.25 1.66 -4.67
CA LEU A 141 -3.55 0.99 -3.57
C LEU A 141 -2.05 1.28 -3.54
N HIS A 142 -1.49 1.70 -4.67
CA HIS A 142 -0.06 2.03 -4.78
C HIS A 142 0.24 3.44 -4.28
N ASP A 143 -0.64 4.40 -4.53
CA ASP A 143 -0.48 5.82 -4.21
C ASP A 143 -0.82 6.12 -2.75
#